data_d656c7fc9a6f877eaa308f342e866674
#
_entry.id   d656c7fc9a6f877eaa308f342e866674
#
_cell.length_a   1.000
_cell.length_b   1.000
_cell.length_c   1.000
_cell.angle_alpha   90.00
_cell.angle_beta   90.00
_cell.angle_gamma   90.00
#
_symmetry.space_group_name_H-M   'P 1'
#
loop_
_entity.id
_entity.type
_entity.pdbx_description
1 polymer ?
#
loop_
_entity_poly.entity_id
_entity_poly.type
_entity_poly.pdbx_seq_one_letter_code
_entity_poly.pdbx_strand_id
1 'polypeptide(L)'
;MQGVGGLAARIVVVDDEDFIRDLYKDVFESRGITVFAAQSGDEALSLLKTMRHGPDAVIMDHRMPGKDGIETTREILRMNPSIPIIFSSADETVREQALEAGAVSFWTKPFPVTMLVDALIQIVETKRRRTG
;
A
#
# COMPACT_ATOMS: atom_id res chain seq x y z
N MET A 1 -2.24 23.61 9.42
CA MET A 1 -2.37 22.90 9.26
C MET A 1 -2.46 22.10 9.27
N GLN A 2 -2.49 21.96 9.44
CA GLN A 2 -2.16 21.05 9.25
C GLN A 2 -2.80 20.17 8.48
N GLY A 3 -3.73 20.11 7.99
CA GLY A 3 -4.21 19.28 7.07
C GLY A 3 -3.53 17.97 7.02
N VAL A 4 -3.13 17.61 5.87
CA VAL A 4 -2.45 16.32 5.67
C VAL A 4 -1.14 16.25 6.45
N GLY A 5 -0.49 17.40 6.62
CA GLY A 5 0.73 17.45 7.40
C GLY A 5 0.57 16.91 8.81
N GLY A 6 -0.66 17.01 9.36
CA GLY A 6 -0.94 16.49 10.68
C GLY A 6 -1.21 14.99 10.72
N LEU A 7 -1.33 14.33 9.56
CA LEU A 7 -1.63 12.90 9.50
C LEU A 7 -0.47 12.03 10.00
N ALA A 8 0.78 12.42 9.72
CA ALA A 8 1.98 11.70 10.15
C ALA A 8 1.92 10.20 9.80
N ALA A 9 1.47 9.89 8.59
CA ALA A 9 1.30 8.50 8.18
C ALA A 9 2.56 7.94 7.53
N ARG A 10 2.70 6.62 7.58
CA ARG A 10 3.78 5.88 6.93
C ARG A 10 3.16 4.81 6.03
N ILE A 11 3.58 4.79 4.78
CA ILE A 11 3.03 3.92 3.75
C ILE A 11 4.15 3.04 3.21
N VAL A 12 3.83 1.78 2.90
CA VAL A 12 4.74 0.92 2.17
C VAL A 12 4.22 0.76 0.75
N VAL A 13 5.08 0.98 -0.25
CA VAL A 13 4.76 0.77 -1.65
C VAL A 13 5.56 -0.42 -2.15
N VAL A 14 4.89 -1.45 -2.65
CA VAL A 14 5.51 -2.66 -3.15
C VAL A 14 5.26 -2.76 -4.65
N ASP A 15 6.30 -2.53 -5.44
CA ASP A 15 6.23 -2.53 -6.89
C ASP A 15 7.65 -2.75 -7.42
N ASP A 16 7.81 -3.57 -8.45
CA ASP A 16 9.15 -3.85 -8.97
C ASP A 16 9.66 -2.78 -9.94
N GLU A 17 8.83 -1.80 -10.30
CA GLU A 17 9.24 -0.72 -11.19
C GLU A 17 9.71 0.50 -10.41
N ASP A 18 10.97 0.88 -10.59
CA ASP A 18 11.55 2.05 -9.90
C ASP A 18 10.73 3.31 -10.15
N PHE A 19 10.30 3.52 -11.40
CA PHE A 19 9.55 4.71 -11.77
C PHE A 19 8.26 4.84 -10.95
N ILE A 20 7.56 3.73 -10.75
CA ILE A 20 6.30 3.73 -10.01
C ILE A 20 6.55 4.02 -8.53
N ARG A 21 7.57 3.40 -7.96
CA ARG A 21 7.91 3.65 -6.55
C ARG A 21 8.27 5.11 -6.32
N ASP A 22 9.06 5.67 -7.22
CA ASP A 22 9.47 7.09 -7.14
C ASP A 22 8.28 8.02 -7.27
N LEU A 23 7.36 7.70 -8.17
CA LEU A 23 6.16 8.51 -8.37
C LEU A 23 5.29 8.55 -7.11
N TYR A 24 5.03 7.40 -6.51
CA TYR A 24 4.27 7.37 -5.26
C TYR A 24 4.98 8.12 -4.15
N LYS A 25 6.29 7.94 -4.06
CA LYS A 25 7.07 8.64 -3.05
C LYS A 25 6.93 10.14 -3.18
N ASP A 26 7.08 10.66 -4.39
CA ASP A 26 6.97 12.09 -4.63
C ASP A 26 5.58 12.62 -4.23
N VAL A 27 4.52 11.94 -4.67
CA VAL A 27 3.17 12.42 -4.41
C VAL A 27 2.81 12.32 -2.92
N PHE A 28 3.11 11.20 -2.27
CA PHE A 28 2.81 11.07 -0.84
C PHE A 28 3.63 12.02 0.00
N GLU A 29 4.92 12.17 -0.30
CA GLU A 29 5.78 13.05 0.50
C GLU A 29 5.40 14.51 0.33
N SER A 30 4.85 14.89 -0.82
CA SER A 30 4.29 16.24 -0.99
C SER A 30 3.09 16.48 -0.07
N ARG A 31 2.50 15.44 0.45
CA ARG A 31 1.38 15.49 1.40
C ARG A 31 1.82 15.24 2.84
N GLY A 32 3.13 15.20 3.10
CA GLY A 32 3.65 14.96 4.45
C GLY A 32 3.61 13.52 4.89
N ILE A 33 3.45 12.58 3.96
CA ILE A 33 3.37 11.15 4.25
C ILE A 33 4.68 10.48 3.86
N THR A 34 5.27 9.73 4.79
CA THR A 34 6.53 9.03 4.55
C THR A 34 6.29 7.73 3.81
N VAL A 35 7.07 7.49 2.75
CA VAL A 35 6.98 6.28 1.94
C VAL A 35 8.20 5.41 2.14
N PHE A 36 7.97 4.15 2.43
CA PHE A 36 8.99 3.11 2.41
C PHE A 36 8.71 2.24 1.20
N ALA A 37 9.70 1.98 0.38
CA ALA A 37 9.53 1.27 -0.88
C ALA A 37 10.18 -0.11 -0.86
N ALA A 38 9.51 -1.09 -1.44
CA ALA A 38 10.03 -2.43 -1.60
C ALA A 38 9.84 -2.85 -3.05
N GLN A 39 10.83 -3.55 -3.62
CA GLN A 39 10.77 -3.96 -5.02
C GLN A 39 10.29 -5.39 -5.21
N SER A 40 10.01 -6.10 -4.13
CA SER A 40 9.53 -7.48 -4.18
C SER A 40 8.70 -7.79 -2.94
N GLY A 41 7.97 -8.91 -2.99
CA GLY A 41 7.21 -9.37 -1.85
C GLY A 41 8.10 -9.70 -0.65
N ASP A 42 9.23 -10.37 -0.90
CA ASP A 42 10.14 -10.73 0.18
C ASP A 42 10.75 -9.49 0.83
N GLU A 43 11.11 -8.50 0.02
CA GLU A 43 11.62 -7.25 0.58
C GLU A 43 10.58 -6.53 1.40
N ALA A 44 9.32 -6.54 0.94
CA ALA A 44 8.21 -5.94 1.69
C ALA A 44 8.04 -6.62 3.05
N LEU A 45 8.07 -7.95 3.08
CA LEU A 45 7.92 -8.69 4.33
C LEU A 45 9.06 -8.40 5.29
N SER A 46 10.29 -8.35 4.79
CA SER A 46 11.45 -8.01 5.61
C SER A 46 11.32 -6.60 6.19
N LEU A 47 10.90 -5.66 5.36
CA LEU A 47 10.71 -4.28 5.77
C LEU A 47 9.65 -4.18 6.87
N LEU A 48 8.52 -4.85 6.68
CA LEU A 48 7.43 -4.80 7.65
C LEU A 48 7.83 -5.35 9.02
N LYS A 49 8.72 -6.34 9.05
CA LYS A 49 9.22 -6.90 10.30
C LYS A 49 10.03 -5.89 11.11
N THR A 50 10.59 -4.88 10.43
CA THR A 50 11.37 -3.84 11.13
C THR A 50 10.49 -2.69 11.58
N MET A 51 9.25 -2.61 11.14
CA MET A 51 8.35 -1.51 11.46
C MET A 51 7.57 -1.86 12.72
N ARG A 52 7.94 -1.24 13.82
CA ARG A 52 7.45 -1.59 15.16
C ARG A 52 5.94 -1.64 15.28
N HIS A 53 5.25 -0.67 14.68
CA HIS A 53 3.78 -0.59 14.73
C HIS A 53 3.14 -0.85 13.37
N GLY A 54 3.93 -1.31 12.40
CA GLY A 54 3.49 -1.51 11.05
C GLY A 54 3.23 -0.21 10.31
N PRO A 55 2.94 -0.28 9.02
CA PRO A 55 2.55 0.88 8.25
C PRO A 55 1.07 1.19 8.43
N ASP A 56 0.67 2.39 8.03
CA ASP A 56 -0.75 2.76 8.03
C ASP A 56 -1.49 2.16 6.85
N ALA A 57 -0.79 1.83 5.77
CA ALA A 57 -1.36 1.16 4.61
C ALA A 57 -0.23 0.65 3.71
N VAL A 58 -0.57 -0.29 2.83
CA VAL A 58 0.36 -0.84 1.84
C VAL A 58 -0.28 -0.74 0.47
N ILE A 59 0.47 -0.28 -0.53
CA ILE A 59 0.07 -0.36 -1.93
C ILE A 59 0.80 -1.55 -2.53
N MET A 60 0.06 -2.49 -3.09
CA MET A 60 0.60 -3.76 -3.55
C MET A 60 0.41 -3.96 -5.05
N ASP A 61 1.50 -4.16 -5.78
CA ASP A 61 1.48 -4.58 -7.16
C ASP A 61 1.36 -6.11 -7.22
N HIS A 62 0.87 -6.65 -8.34
CA HIS A 62 0.69 -8.09 -8.47
C HIS A 62 1.90 -8.78 -9.09
N ARG A 63 2.32 -8.33 -10.28
CA ARG A 63 3.37 -9.00 -11.04
C ARG A 63 4.74 -8.54 -10.59
N MET A 64 5.41 -9.38 -9.84
CA MET A 64 6.75 -9.12 -9.35
C MET A 64 7.56 -10.42 -9.43
N PRO A 65 8.88 -10.34 -9.59
CA PRO A 65 9.72 -11.53 -9.54
C PRO A 65 9.56 -12.24 -8.20
N GLY A 66 9.51 -13.57 -8.24
CA GLY A 66 9.35 -14.37 -7.04
C GLY A 66 7.89 -14.40 -6.59
N LYS A 67 7.66 -14.01 -5.36
CA LYS A 67 6.34 -14.00 -4.75
C LYS A 67 5.46 -12.91 -5.37
N ASP A 68 4.26 -13.25 -5.84
CA ASP A 68 3.35 -12.27 -6.42
C ASP A 68 2.61 -11.46 -5.35
N GLY A 69 1.83 -10.46 -5.79
CA GLY A 69 1.15 -9.56 -4.86
C GLY A 69 0.09 -10.24 -4.02
N ILE A 70 -0.61 -11.24 -4.55
CA ILE A 70 -1.65 -11.96 -3.81
C ILE A 70 -1.02 -12.77 -2.69
N GLU A 71 0.03 -13.49 -3.01
CA GLU A 71 0.77 -14.27 -2.02
C GLU A 71 1.36 -13.38 -0.93
N THR A 72 1.94 -12.26 -1.34
CA THR A 72 2.52 -11.29 -0.41
C THR A 72 1.44 -10.70 0.50
N THR A 73 0.28 -10.35 -0.07
CA THR A 73 -0.84 -9.82 0.70
C THR A 73 -1.28 -10.81 1.78
N ARG A 74 -1.40 -12.09 1.42
CA ARG A 74 -1.78 -13.11 2.39
C ARG A 74 -0.80 -13.20 3.54
N GLU A 75 0.50 -13.14 3.24
CA GLU A 75 1.52 -13.24 4.28
C GLU A 75 1.55 -12.00 5.17
N ILE A 76 1.38 -10.82 4.58
CA ILE A 76 1.32 -9.59 5.37
C ILE A 76 0.15 -9.65 6.35
N LEU A 77 -1.01 -10.08 5.87
CA LEU A 77 -2.21 -10.10 6.72
C LEU A 77 -2.18 -11.21 7.78
N ARG A 78 -1.38 -12.25 7.58
CA ARG A 78 -1.12 -13.21 8.65
C ARG A 78 -0.30 -12.58 9.77
N MET A 79 0.64 -11.69 9.41
CA MET A 79 1.47 -11.00 10.39
C MET A 79 0.67 -9.92 11.13
N ASN A 80 -0.16 -9.18 10.39
CA ASN A 80 -0.94 -8.09 10.96
C ASN A 80 -2.23 -7.93 10.15
N PRO A 81 -3.34 -8.53 10.58
CA PRO A 81 -4.58 -8.51 9.81
C PRO A 81 -5.25 -7.14 9.72
N SER A 82 -4.78 -6.15 10.46
CA SER A 82 -5.39 -4.83 10.45
C SER A 82 -4.79 -3.86 9.44
N ILE A 83 -3.70 -4.25 8.74
CA ILE A 83 -3.07 -3.36 7.75
C ILE A 83 -3.94 -3.27 6.50
N PRO A 84 -4.38 -2.06 6.10
CA PRO A 84 -5.10 -1.91 4.82
C PRO A 84 -4.15 -2.16 3.64
N ILE A 85 -4.55 -3.07 2.75
CA ILE A 85 -3.80 -3.36 1.52
C ILE A 85 -4.60 -2.80 0.35
N ILE A 86 -4.03 -1.85 -0.38
CA ILE A 86 -4.62 -1.31 -1.59
C ILE A 86 -3.90 -1.97 -2.76
N PHE A 87 -4.62 -2.79 -3.52
CA PHE A 87 -4.03 -3.55 -4.61
C PHE A 87 -4.09 -2.76 -5.90
N SER A 88 -3.03 -2.80 -6.71
CA SER A 88 -2.94 -2.05 -7.95
C SER A 88 -2.32 -2.94 -9.02
N SER A 89 -3.06 -3.21 -10.11
CA SER A 89 -2.58 -4.10 -11.16
C SER A 89 -3.21 -3.77 -12.50
N ALA A 90 -2.46 -4.03 -13.58
CA ALA A 90 -3.03 -3.95 -14.92
C ALA A 90 -3.86 -5.19 -15.26
N ASP A 91 -3.78 -6.23 -14.44
CA ASP A 91 -4.47 -7.50 -14.68
C ASP A 91 -5.77 -7.56 -13.91
N GLU A 92 -6.89 -7.23 -14.60
CA GLU A 92 -8.24 -7.26 -14.00
C GLU A 92 -8.64 -8.66 -13.53
N THR A 93 -8.03 -9.70 -14.10
CA THR A 93 -8.45 -11.06 -13.77
C THR A 93 -8.11 -11.47 -12.35
N VAL A 94 -7.21 -10.73 -11.70
CA VAL A 94 -6.83 -11.06 -10.31
C VAL A 94 -7.63 -10.27 -9.27
N ARG A 95 -8.59 -9.46 -9.69
CA ARG A 95 -9.38 -8.63 -8.77
C ARG A 95 -10.03 -9.44 -7.64
N GLU A 96 -10.76 -10.48 -8.01
CA GLU A 96 -11.46 -11.29 -7.01
C GLU A 96 -10.48 -11.94 -6.03
N GLN A 97 -9.39 -12.48 -6.56
CA GLN A 97 -8.38 -13.11 -5.71
C GLN A 97 -7.74 -12.13 -4.75
N ALA A 98 -7.48 -10.90 -5.22
CA ALA A 98 -6.89 -9.86 -4.38
C ALA A 98 -7.83 -9.49 -3.24
N LEU A 99 -9.12 -9.32 -3.53
CA LEU A 99 -10.11 -8.99 -2.51
C LEU A 99 -10.32 -10.14 -1.54
N GLU A 100 -10.33 -11.38 -2.04
CA GLU A 100 -10.43 -12.57 -1.18
C GLU A 100 -9.21 -12.74 -0.29
N ALA A 101 -8.05 -12.33 -0.79
CA ALA A 101 -6.83 -12.35 0.01
C ALA A 101 -6.86 -11.32 1.14
N GLY A 102 -7.77 -10.36 1.07
CA GLY A 102 -7.97 -9.38 2.13
C GLY A 102 -7.68 -7.94 1.74
N ALA A 103 -7.36 -7.66 0.46
CA ALA A 103 -7.18 -6.28 0.02
C ALA A 103 -8.47 -5.50 0.21
N VAL A 104 -8.35 -4.25 0.67
CA VAL A 104 -9.54 -3.42 0.91
C VAL A 104 -10.05 -2.75 -0.35
N SER A 105 -9.21 -2.64 -1.38
CA SER A 105 -9.62 -2.12 -2.68
C SER A 105 -8.67 -2.60 -3.77
N PHE A 106 -9.16 -2.53 -5.01
CA PHE A 106 -8.41 -2.94 -6.19
C PHE A 106 -8.50 -1.83 -7.24
N TRP A 107 -7.34 -1.39 -7.72
CA TRP A 107 -7.24 -0.32 -8.71
C TRP A 107 -6.63 -0.87 -9.99
N THR A 108 -7.35 -0.74 -11.10
CA THR A 108 -6.87 -1.21 -12.39
C THR A 108 -6.01 -0.14 -13.04
N LYS A 109 -4.77 -0.49 -13.34
CA LYS A 109 -3.86 0.43 -14.06
C LYS A 109 -4.28 0.53 -15.53
N PRO A 110 -4.12 1.71 -16.15
CA PRO A 110 -3.61 2.95 -15.59
C PRO A 110 -4.71 3.76 -14.90
N PHE A 111 -4.31 4.57 -13.93
CA PHE A 111 -5.21 5.50 -13.23
C PHE A 111 -4.38 6.70 -12.77
N PRO A 112 -5.02 7.86 -12.53
CA PRO A 112 -4.28 8.99 -11.97
C PRO A 112 -3.81 8.67 -10.56
N VAL A 113 -2.51 8.74 -10.32
CA VAL A 113 -1.92 8.37 -9.02
C VAL A 113 -2.51 9.20 -7.89
N THR A 114 -2.81 10.48 -8.15
CA THR A 114 -3.40 11.35 -7.13
C THR A 114 -4.74 10.84 -6.62
N MET A 115 -5.51 10.16 -7.47
CA MET A 115 -6.80 9.59 -7.05
C MET A 115 -6.60 8.46 -6.04
N LEU A 116 -5.62 7.60 -6.28
CA LEU A 116 -5.33 6.52 -5.33
C LEU A 116 -4.79 7.10 -4.03
N VAL A 117 -3.91 8.12 -4.13
CA VAL A 117 -3.35 8.77 -2.95
C VAL A 117 -4.47 9.37 -2.10
N ASP A 118 -5.42 10.09 -2.71
CA ASP A 118 -6.55 10.67 -1.99
C ASP A 118 -7.41 9.58 -1.32
N ALA A 119 -7.67 8.50 -2.03
CA ALA A 119 -8.46 7.39 -1.49
C ALA A 119 -7.75 6.74 -0.31
N LEU A 120 -6.43 6.55 -0.42
CA LEU A 120 -5.65 5.95 0.65
C LEU A 120 -5.64 6.83 1.90
N ILE A 121 -5.49 8.14 1.73
CA ILE A 121 -5.53 9.08 2.84
C ILE A 121 -6.87 8.96 3.58
N GLN A 122 -7.97 8.84 2.84
CA GLN A 122 -9.28 8.64 3.44
C GLN A 122 -9.37 7.34 4.23
N ILE A 123 -8.80 6.27 3.72
CA ILE A 123 -8.77 4.98 4.41
C ILE A 123 -8.03 5.11 5.75
N VAL A 124 -6.88 5.76 5.73
CA VAL A 124 -6.06 5.94 6.94
C VAL A 124 -6.79 6.81 7.96
N GLU A 125 -7.38 7.91 7.51
CA GLU A 125 -8.11 8.80 8.39
C GLU A 125 -9.33 8.13 9.02
N THR A 126 -10.07 7.36 8.22
CA THR A 126 -11.23 6.63 8.71
C THR A 126 -10.83 5.61 9.78
N LYS A 127 -9.76 4.86 9.51
CA LYS A 127 -9.25 3.88 10.47
C LYS A 127 -8.83 4.52 11.77
N ARG A 128 -8.17 5.67 11.70
CA ARG A 128 -7.71 6.39 12.89
C ARG A 128 -8.89 6.92 13.71
N ARG A 129 -9.93 7.38 13.06
CA ARG A 129 -11.14 7.82 13.77
C ARG A 129 -11.83 6.68 14.51
N ARG A 130 -11.80 5.46 13.92
CA ARG A 130 -12.41 4.30 14.57
C ARG A 130 -11.63 3.80 15.78
N THR A 131 -10.32 3.98 15.76
CA THR A 131 -9.46 3.46 16.82
C THR A 131 -9.08 4.52 17.84
N GLY A 132 -9.28 5.76 17.45
CA GLY A 132 -8.98 6.89 18.33
C GLY A 132 -10.19 7.38 19.10
#